data_3671fbb8f09249f87696523794190656
#
_entry.id   3671fbb8f09249f87696523794190656
#
_cell.length_a   1.000
_cell.length_b   1.000
_cell.length_c   1.000
_cell.angle_alpha   90.00
_cell.angle_beta   90.00
_cell.angle_gamma   90.00
#
_symmetry.space_group_name_H-M   'P 1'
#
loop_
_entity.id
_entity.type
_entity.pdbx_description
1 polymer ?
#
loop_
_entity_poly.entity_id
_entity_poly.type
_entity_poly.pdbx_seq_one_letter_code
_entity_poly.pdbx_strand_id
1 'polypeptide(L)'
;MTNTSPTLNLAALAEKLAGYGIDIADAIERMLDNAELYKKLAMHYFDDTNYEALVADMKVGDYETAYTHAHTLKGASGNLSFKELHELATQICDALSSGDAETAHELMDPLGKAHLQVCKGLMFWQNTVD
;
A
#
# COMPACT_ATOMS: atom_id res chain seq x y z
N MET A 1 -22.98 8.67 -24.88
CA MET A 1 -22.68 8.48 -24.28
C MET A 1 -22.28 8.19 -23.83
N THR A 2 -22.15 8.29 -23.71
CA THR A 2 -21.78 8.03 -23.09
C THR A 2 -21.23 7.83 -22.41
N ASN A 3 -21.17 7.53 -22.41
CA ASN A 3 -20.63 7.30 -21.52
C ASN A 3 -19.83 7.66 -20.99
N THR A 4 -19.67 8.21 -21.20
CA THR A 4 -18.96 8.58 -20.51
C THR A 4 -18.88 8.37 -19.56
N SER A 5 -19.29 8.05 -19.76
CA SER A 5 -19.30 7.64 -18.48
C SER A 5 -18.48 8.43 -17.58
N PRO A 6 -18.98 8.75 -16.47
CA PRO A 6 -18.16 9.34 -15.44
C PRO A 6 -17.05 8.37 -15.03
N THR A 7 -17.19 7.15 -15.50
CA THR A 7 -16.16 6.15 -15.24
C THR A 7 -14.90 6.51 -16.02
N LEU A 8 -13.82 6.62 -15.33
CA LEU A 8 -12.53 6.79 -15.98
C LEU A 8 -12.19 5.52 -16.74
N ASN A 9 -11.64 5.67 -17.94
CA ASN A 9 -11.13 4.48 -18.59
C ASN A 9 -9.93 3.97 -17.79
N LEU A 10 -9.60 2.72 -17.99
CA LEU A 10 -8.57 2.07 -17.18
C LEU A 10 -7.21 2.75 -17.29
N ALA A 11 -6.87 3.24 -18.49
CA ALA A 11 -5.59 3.90 -18.68
C ALA A 11 -5.49 5.21 -17.88
N ALA A 12 -6.57 6.00 -17.90
CA ALA A 12 -6.58 7.26 -17.17
C ALA A 12 -6.56 7.01 -15.66
N LEU A 13 -7.29 5.98 -15.21
CA LEU A 13 -7.29 5.61 -13.81
C LEU A 13 -5.91 5.14 -13.36
N ALA A 14 -5.25 4.32 -14.18
CA ALA A 14 -3.92 3.81 -13.87
C ALA A 14 -2.92 4.95 -13.72
N GLU A 15 -2.99 5.94 -14.60
CA GLU A 15 -2.11 7.10 -14.53
C GLU A 15 -2.35 7.89 -13.26
N LYS A 16 -3.60 8.10 -12.90
CA LYS A 16 -3.95 8.86 -11.70
C LYS A 16 -3.48 8.13 -10.45
N LEU A 17 -3.73 6.83 -10.36
CA LEU A 17 -3.36 6.06 -9.19
C LEU A 17 -1.86 5.87 -9.05
N ALA A 18 -1.12 5.90 -10.17
CA ALA A 18 0.33 5.82 -10.10
C ALA A 18 0.91 6.98 -9.29
N GLY A 19 0.28 8.15 -9.35
CA GLY A 19 0.69 9.30 -8.56
C GLY A 19 0.49 9.11 -7.06
N TYR A 20 -0.31 8.12 -6.68
CA TYR A 20 -0.53 7.77 -5.27
C TYR A 20 0.24 6.52 -4.86
N GLY A 21 1.13 6.03 -5.71
CA GLY A 21 1.93 4.85 -5.39
C GLY A 21 1.22 3.53 -5.63
N ILE A 22 0.15 3.54 -6.41
CA ILE A 22 -0.64 2.34 -6.71
C ILE A 22 -0.43 1.99 -8.18
N ASP A 23 0.25 0.86 -8.43
CA ASP A 23 0.52 0.41 -9.80
C ASP A 23 -0.58 -0.56 -10.24
N ILE A 24 -1.69 0.02 -10.69
CA ILE A 24 -2.87 -0.76 -11.04
C ILE A 24 -2.61 -1.66 -12.25
N ALA A 25 -1.81 -1.19 -13.19
CA ALA A 25 -1.52 -1.97 -14.40
C ALA A 25 -0.81 -3.28 -14.05
N ASP A 26 0.20 -3.19 -13.18
CA ASP A 26 0.94 -4.36 -12.71
C ASP A 26 0.03 -5.33 -11.96
N ALA A 27 -0.80 -4.78 -11.08
CA ALA A 27 -1.69 -5.60 -10.25
C ALA A 27 -2.72 -6.33 -11.09
N ILE A 28 -3.30 -5.65 -12.05
CA ILE A 28 -4.33 -6.25 -12.92
C ILE A 28 -3.73 -7.35 -13.77
N GLU A 29 -2.51 -7.14 -14.27
CA GLU A 29 -1.83 -8.17 -15.05
C GLU A 29 -1.64 -9.42 -14.22
N ARG A 30 -1.22 -9.27 -12.96
CA ARG A 30 -1.02 -10.41 -12.07
C ARG A 30 -2.32 -11.11 -11.70
N MET A 31 -3.44 -10.41 -11.78
CA MET A 31 -4.75 -10.97 -11.44
C MET A 31 -5.54 -11.37 -12.69
N LEU A 32 -4.82 -11.66 -13.77
CA LEU A 32 -5.43 -12.14 -15.02
C LEU A 32 -6.47 -11.14 -15.54
N ASP A 33 -6.13 -9.86 -15.49
CA ASP A 33 -6.96 -8.77 -16.01
C ASP A 33 -8.29 -8.60 -15.27
N ASN A 34 -8.38 -9.10 -14.04
CA ASN A 34 -9.60 -8.95 -13.26
C ASN A 34 -9.53 -7.66 -12.42
N ALA A 35 -9.87 -6.54 -13.05
CA ALA A 35 -9.81 -5.23 -12.40
C ALA A 35 -10.80 -5.12 -11.23
N GLU A 36 -11.96 -5.76 -11.35
CA GLU A 36 -12.96 -5.74 -10.29
C GLU A 36 -12.46 -6.42 -9.03
N LEU A 37 -11.84 -7.58 -9.21
CA LEU A 37 -11.26 -8.31 -8.08
C LEU A 37 -10.16 -7.49 -7.42
N TYR A 38 -9.30 -6.89 -8.25
CA TYR A 38 -8.23 -6.08 -7.69
C TYR A 38 -8.78 -4.91 -6.88
N LYS A 39 -9.78 -4.21 -7.40
CA LYS A 39 -10.38 -3.08 -6.69
C LYS A 39 -10.92 -3.53 -5.33
N LYS A 40 -11.61 -4.65 -5.31
CA LYS A 40 -12.16 -5.19 -4.07
C LYS A 40 -11.06 -5.47 -3.04
N LEU A 41 -9.99 -6.13 -3.50
CA LEU A 41 -8.88 -6.45 -2.61
C LEU A 41 -8.15 -5.19 -2.15
N ALA A 42 -7.97 -4.22 -3.05
CA ALA A 42 -7.30 -2.97 -2.70
C ALA A 42 -8.10 -2.19 -1.66
N MET A 43 -9.43 -2.18 -1.78
CA MET A 43 -10.27 -1.46 -0.82
C MET A 43 -10.20 -2.08 0.57
N HIS A 44 -9.91 -3.39 0.68
CA HIS A 44 -9.72 -4.02 1.98
C HIS A 44 -8.54 -3.44 2.74
N TYR A 45 -7.63 -2.75 2.06
CA TYR A 45 -6.51 -2.11 2.73
C TYR A 45 -6.97 -1.06 3.74
N PHE A 46 -8.15 -0.48 3.55
CA PHE A 46 -8.70 0.45 4.54
C PHE A 46 -8.92 -0.22 5.90
N ASP A 47 -9.14 -1.53 5.90
CA ASP A 47 -9.36 -2.30 7.13
C ASP A 47 -8.08 -2.92 7.66
N ASP A 48 -6.96 -2.73 6.96
CA ASP A 48 -5.68 -3.30 7.36
C ASP A 48 -5.09 -2.46 8.49
N THR A 49 -4.79 -3.08 9.60
CA THR A 49 -4.29 -2.37 10.79
C THR A 49 -2.79 -2.57 11.00
N ASN A 50 -2.10 -3.19 10.05
CA ASN A 50 -0.68 -3.50 10.25
C ASN A 50 0.20 -2.27 10.33
N TYR A 51 -0.13 -1.20 9.57
CA TYR A 51 0.65 0.03 9.66
C TYR A 51 0.55 0.63 11.06
N GLU A 52 -0.68 0.76 11.59
CA GLU A 52 -0.90 1.34 12.92
C GLU A 52 -0.26 0.49 14.00
N ALA A 53 -0.35 -0.83 13.87
CA ALA A 53 0.28 -1.74 14.83
C ALA A 53 1.79 -1.60 14.79
N LEU A 54 2.37 -1.49 13.60
CA LEU A 54 3.80 -1.28 13.46
C LEU A 54 4.25 0.02 14.13
N VAL A 55 3.49 1.10 13.95
CA VAL A 55 3.79 2.39 14.60
C VAL A 55 3.82 2.21 16.11
N ALA A 56 2.81 1.52 16.66
CA ALA A 56 2.73 1.30 18.10
C ALA A 56 3.90 0.46 18.62
N ASP A 57 4.23 -0.62 17.88
CA ASP A 57 5.34 -1.49 18.26
C ASP A 57 6.67 -0.74 18.30
N MET A 58 6.90 0.10 17.28
CA MET A 58 8.14 0.88 17.20
C MET A 58 8.24 1.88 18.33
N LYS A 59 7.10 2.46 18.72
CA LYS A 59 7.09 3.43 19.81
C LYS A 59 7.51 2.82 21.14
N VAL A 60 7.11 1.57 21.39
CA VAL A 60 7.44 0.93 22.66
C VAL A 60 8.69 0.06 22.56
N GLY A 61 9.32 0.00 21.40
CA GLY A 61 10.55 -0.76 21.21
C GLY A 61 10.35 -2.27 21.16
N ASP A 62 9.14 -2.72 20.84
CA ASP A 62 8.86 -4.14 20.66
C ASP A 62 9.21 -4.54 19.24
N TYR A 63 10.50 -4.72 18.98
CA TYR A 63 10.99 -4.91 17.62
C TYR A 63 10.65 -6.28 17.05
N GLU A 64 10.45 -7.27 17.90
CA GLU A 64 10.03 -8.59 17.44
C GLU A 64 8.62 -8.54 16.84
N THR A 65 7.70 -7.91 17.55
CA THR A 65 6.34 -7.75 17.05
C THR A 65 6.29 -6.77 15.88
N ALA A 66 7.13 -5.73 15.94
CA ALA A 66 7.25 -4.78 14.83
C ALA A 66 7.63 -5.49 13.53
N TYR A 67 8.59 -6.41 13.61
CA TYR A 67 8.99 -7.19 12.44
C TYR A 67 7.80 -7.95 11.86
N THR A 68 7.00 -8.57 12.71
CA THR A 68 5.84 -9.33 12.27
C THR A 68 4.85 -8.44 11.50
N HIS A 69 4.55 -7.26 12.03
CA HIS A 69 3.62 -6.35 11.38
C HIS A 69 4.20 -5.75 10.11
N ALA A 70 5.51 -5.45 10.11
CA ALA A 70 6.17 -4.94 8.91
C ALA A 70 6.18 -6.01 7.82
N HIS A 71 6.41 -7.26 8.18
CA HIS A 71 6.42 -8.37 7.23
C HIS A 71 5.04 -8.57 6.60
N THR A 72 3.99 -8.48 7.40
CA THR A 72 2.62 -8.58 6.91
C THR A 72 2.30 -7.41 5.97
N LEU A 73 2.71 -6.20 6.35
CA LEU A 73 2.51 -5.01 5.52
C LEU A 73 3.27 -5.13 4.19
N LYS A 74 4.48 -5.66 4.24
CA LYS A 74 5.28 -5.92 3.04
C LYS A 74 4.53 -6.85 2.09
N GLY A 75 3.97 -7.94 2.62
CA GLY A 75 3.22 -8.89 1.81
C GLY A 75 1.97 -8.28 1.20
N ALA A 76 1.18 -7.57 2.02
CA ALA A 76 -0.05 -6.94 1.56
C ALA A 76 0.23 -5.89 0.49
N SER A 77 1.20 -5.01 0.73
CA SER A 77 1.52 -3.95 -0.21
C SER A 77 2.09 -4.50 -1.52
N GLY A 78 2.88 -5.57 -1.42
CA GLY A 78 3.42 -6.21 -2.63
C GLY A 78 2.33 -6.84 -3.47
N ASN A 79 1.40 -7.54 -2.83
CA ASN A 79 0.28 -8.17 -3.53
C ASN A 79 -0.62 -7.16 -4.21
N LEU A 80 -0.74 -5.97 -3.64
CA LEU A 80 -1.62 -4.94 -4.17
C LEU A 80 -0.89 -3.94 -5.07
N SER A 81 0.40 -4.16 -5.30
CA SER A 81 1.24 -3.30 -6.13
C SER A 81 1.29 -1.86 -5.65
N PHE A 82 1.31 -1.69 -4.33
CA PHE A 82 1.61 -0.41 -3.69
C PHE A 82 3.13 -0.34 -3.59
N LYS A 83 3.77 0.01 -4.69
CA LYS A 83 5.20 -0.21 -4.88
C LYS A 83 6.10 0.48 -3.86
N GLU A 84 5.88 1.76 -3.64
CA GLU A 84 6.70 2.50 -2.70
C GLU A 84 6.51 2.02 -1.27
N LEU A 85 5.25 1.78 -0.90
CA LEU A 85 4.92 1.25 0.42
C LEU A 85 5.58 -0.11 0.63
N HIS A 86 5.52 -0.97 -0.39
CA HIS A 86 6.14 -2.28 -0.34
C HIS A 86 7.65 -2.19 -0.16
N GLU A 87 8.29 -1.29 -0.90
CA GLU A 87 9.73 -1.12 -0.83
C GLU A 87 10.16 -0.67 0.57
N LEU A 88 9.44 0.30 1.13
CA LEU A 88 9.78 0.82 2.46
C LEU A 88 9.52 -0.23 3.55
N ALA A 89 8.41 -0.95 3.44
CA ALA A 89 8.14 -2.04 4.39
C ALA A 89 9.22 -3.12 4.33
N THR A 90 9.70 -3.41 3.12
CA THR A 90 10.79 -4.37 2.93
C THR A 90 12.06 -3.88 3.63
N GLN A 91 12.41 -2.61 3.46
CA GLN A 91 13.58 -2.04 4.09
C GLN A 91 13.48 -2.06 5.61
N ILE A 92 12.30 -1.80 6.14
CA ILE A 92 12.08 -1.87 7.59
C ILE A 92 12.24 -3.30 8.09
N CYS A 93 11.69 -4.27 7.36
CA CYS A 93 11.88 -5.68 7.71
C CYS A 93 13.36 -6.04 7.75
N ASP A 94 14.11 -5.61 6.73
CA ASP A 94 15.53 -5.91 6.66
C ASP A 94 16.29 -5.30 7.82
N ALA A 95 15.97 -4.04 8.16
CA ALA A 95 16.62 -3.36 9.27
C ALA A 95 16.33 -4.05 10.60
N LEU A 96 15.05 -4.40 10.84
CA LEU A 96 14.66 -5.07 12.07
C LEU A 96 15.29 -6.46 12.18
N SER A 97 15.33 -7.18 11.06
CA SER A 97 15.89 -8.52 11.05
C SER A 97 17.40 -8.51 11.29
N SER A 98 18.09 -7.43 10.92
CA SER A 98 19.52 -7.31 11.18
C SER A 98 19.85 -6.63 12.51
N GLY A 99 18.84 -6.31 13.29
CA GLY A 99 19.03 -5.67 14.58
C GLY A 99 19.32 -4.17 14.51
N ASP A 100 19.05 -3.56 13.36
CA ASP A 100 19.29 -2.13 13.15
C ASP A 100 18.01 -1.33 13.41
N ALA A 101 17.68 -1.17 14.69
CA ALA A 101 16.47 -0.46 15.08
C ALA A 101 16.52 1.02 14.70
N GLU A 102 17.71 1.60 14.69
CA GLU A 102 17.86 3.01 14.34
C GLU A 102 17.42 3.28 12.91
N THR A 103 17.89 2.47 11.96
CA THR A 103 17.48 2.59 10.57
C THR A 103 15.97 2.34 10.42
N ALA A 104 15.44 1.35 11.16
CA ALA A 104 14.00 1.09 11.12
C ALA A 104 13.20 2.32 11.58
N HIS A 105 13.64 2.98 12.66
CA HIS A 105 12.98 4.20 13.13
C HIS A 105 13.03 5.31 12.09
N GLU A 106 14.18 5.46 11.42
CA GLU A 106 14.33 6.50 10.38
C GLU A 106 13.40 6.27 9.19
N LEU A 107 13.11 5.01 8.90
CA LEU A 107 12.25 4.67 7.78
C LEU A 107 10.77 4.83 8.07
N MET A 108 10.39 4.99 9.33
CA MET A 108 8.98 5.12 9.70
C MET A 108 8.32 6.37 9.13
N ASP A 109 9.06 7.48 9.04
CA ASP A 109 8.50 8.70 8.47
C ASP A 109 8.16 8.55 6.98
N PRO A 110 9.09 8.13 6.12
CA PRO A 110 8.72 7.90 4.72
C PRO A 110 7.67 6.79 4.56
N LEU A 111 7.67 5.77 5.43
CA LEU A 111 6.64 4.73 5.38
C LEU A 111 5.26 5.33 5.62
N GLY A 112 5.15 6.21 6.63
CA GLY A 112 3.88 6.87 6.92
C GLY A 112 3.38 7.72 5.77
N LYS A 113 4.30 8.39 5.09
CA LYS A 113 3.94 9.19 3.91
C LYS A 113 3.43 8.32 2.78
N ALA A 114 4.11 7.20 2.51
CA ALA A 114 3.70 6.27 1.47
C ALA A 114 2.34 5.65 1.80
N HIS A 115 2.13 5.28 3.07
CA HIS A 115 0.85 4.74 3.53
C HIS A 115 -0.28 5.75 3.31
N LEU A 116 -0.04 7.00 3.70
CA LEU A 116 -1.05 8.06 3.54
C LEU A 116 -1.37 8.30 2.06
N GLN A 117 -0.35 8.29 1.20
CA GLN A 117 -0.55 8.44 -0.24
C GLN A 117 -1.44 7.34 -0.80
N VAL A 118 -1.19 6.09 -0.41
CA VAL A 118 -2.00 4.97 -0.86
C VAL A 118 -3.45 5.16 -0.39
N CYS A 119 -3.65 5.53 0.87
CA CYS A 119 -4.99 5.75 1.39
C CYS A 119 -5.72 6.85 0.61
N LYS A 120 -5.03 7.93 0.28
CA LYS A 120 -5.61 9.00 -0.52
C LYS A 120 -5.98 8.52 -1.92
N GLY A 121 -5.11 7.70 -2.52
CA GLY A 121 -5.39 7.13 -3.84
C GLY A 121 -6.59 6.21 -3.82
N LEU A 122 -6.70 5.38 -2.79
CA LEU A 122 -7.85 4.49 -2.65
C LEU A 122 -9.14 5.29 -2.44
N MET A 123 -9.07 6.38 -1.67
CA MET A 123 -10.23 7.25 -1.50
C MET A 123 -10.65 7.90 -2.81
N PHE A 124 -9.67 8.35 -3.59
CA PHE A 124 -9.97 8.90 -4.91
C PHE A 124 -10.67 7.85 -5.77
N TRP A 125 -10.15 6.63 -5.78
CA TRP A 125 -10.72 5.55 -6.58
C TRP A 125 -12.12 5.19 -6.10
N GLN A 126 -12.31 5.11 -4.78
CA GLN A 126 -13.61 4.78 -4.19
C GLN A 126 -14.67 5.79 -4.57
N ASN A 127 -14.28 7.07 -4.69
CA ASN A 127 -15.20 8.15 -5.03
C ASN A 127 -15.37 8.33 -6.53
N THR A 128 -14.64 7.55 -7.33
CA THR A 128 -14.77 7.57 -8.78
C THR A 128 -15.96 6.68 -9.15
N VAL A 129 -16.87 7.24 -9.94
CA VAL A 129 -18.05 6.47 -10.34
C VAL A 129 -17.65 5.39 -11.33
N ASP A 130 -18.11 4.19 -11.08
CA ASP A 130 -17.87 3.08 -12.00
C ASP A 130 -19.15 2.43 -12.42
#